data_47106a570f60c98f59ebd6adc935c02c
#
_entry.id   47106a570f60c98f59ebd6adc935c02c
#
_cell.length_a   1.000
_cell.length_b   1.000
_cell.length_c   1.000
_cell.angle_alpha   90.00
_cell.angle_beta   90.00
_cell.angle_gamma   90.00
#
_symmetry.space_group_name_H-M   'P 1'
#
loop_
_entity.id
_entity.type
_entity.pdbx_description
1 polymer ?
#
loop_
_entity_poly.entity_id
_entity_poly.type
_entity_poly.pdbx_seq_one_letter_code
_entity_poly.pdbx_strand_id
1 'polypeptide(L)'
;MKKQQIAGVALAAVLVLGGAAFVGYQSTRYPRTIQEANQAVQAGQEAEAVALYEKAVNVSPKKAEAYLALADIYEKHAQHADAVSVLKKAAEAIPGKSGESAKIREKLEELNPTVTASQESGTYQDPVELKLESKSGKEIRYELSEAPDGTDSAPKSYTEPLMFRRNGTYRIKCYAMNQSGEAGDPTELNFTIQLDPEKYHMNSWYQGKDGGWYYNNDAGEPVIGWRLIGNNWYYFADDGRMKTGWMQLDGKYYYLDDNGVIANGWRQF
;
A
#
# COMPACT_ATOMS: atom_id res chain seq x y z
N MET A 1 -13.13 -3.05 35.51
CA MET A 1 -11.74 -3.35 35.88
C MET A 1 -10.85 -2.34 35.16
N LYS A 2 -10.13 -1.49 35.90
CA LYS A 2 -9.23 -0.48 35.32
C LYS A 2 -8.03 -1.20 34.69
N LYS A 3 -7.85 -1.08 33.34
CA LYS A 3 -6.62 -1.47 32.67
C LYS A 3 -5.50 -0.56 33.20
N GLN A 4 -4.57 -1.11 33.97
CA GLN A 4 -3.34 -0.39 34.31
C GLN A 4 -2.51 -0.29 33.03
N GLN A 5 -2.41 0.93 32.50
CA GLN A 5 -1.39 1.25 31.51
C GLN A 5 -0.03 1.16 32.20
N ILE A 6 0.84 0.31 31.69
CA ILE A 6 2.25 0.35 32.04
C ILE A 6 2.76 1.65 31.40
N ALA A 7 3.12 2.62 32.25
CA ALA A 7 3.63 3.91 31.80
C ALA A 7 4.89 3.67 30.96
N GLY A 8 4.84 4.06 29.67
CA GLY A 8 6.00 4.00 28.79
C GLY A 8 7.12 4.89 29.35
N VAL A 9 8.17 4.26 29.80
CA VAL A 9 9.40 4.96 30.21
C VAL A 9 10.15 5.33 28.94
N ALA A 10 10.30 6.63 28.68
CA ALA A 10 11.09 7.14 27.57
C ALA A 10 12.55 6.65 27.69
N LEU A 11 13.02 5.89 26.71
CA LEU A 11 14.41 5.45 26.62
C LEU A 11 15.33 6.66 26.37
N ALA A 12 15.96 7.18 27.43
CA ALA A 12 17.02 8.17 27.30
C ALA A 12 18.32 7.48 26.84
N ALA A 13 18.84 7.91 25.69
CA ALA A 13 20.11 7.44 25.17
C ALA A 13 21.25 7.92 26.06
N VAL A 14 21.97 6.99 26.69
CA VAL A 14 23.26 7.25 27.36
C VAL A 14 24.37 6.72 26.48
N LEU A 15 25.14 7.63 25.88
CA LEU A 15 26.41 7.35 25.22
C LEU A 15 27.47 7.10 26.30
N VAL A 16 28.08 5.91 26.32
CA VAL A 16 29.26 5.60 27.17
C VAL A 16 30.45 5.27 26.27
N LEU A 17 31.50 6.09 26.38
CA LEU A 17 32.84 5.86 25.88
C LEU A 17 33.65 5.06 26.94
N GLY A 18 34.31 3.95 26.54
CA GLY A 18 35.27 3.28 27.43
C GLY A 18 35.64 1.87 26.96
N GLY A 19 36.97 1.66 26.77
CA GLY A 19 37.57 0.52 26.08
C GLY A 19 37.74 -0.79 26.88
N ALA A 20 38.42 -1.73 26.33
CA ALA A 20 38.72 -3.17 26.53
C ALA A 20 38.49 -3.86 27.92
N ALA A 21 38.59 -3.18 29.04
CA ALA A 21 38.27 -3.74 30.36
C ALA A 21 36.73 -3.92 30.59
N PHE A 22 35.93 -3.28 29.74
CA PHE A 22 34.48 -3.30 29.81
C PHE A 22 33.84 -4.57 29.19
N VAL A 23 34.55 -5.25 28.29
CA VAL A 23 34.02 -6.42 27.55
C VAL A 23 33.87 -7.64 28.46
N GLY A 24 34.81 -7.92 29.37
CA GLY A 24 34.72 -9.06 30.31
C GLY A 24 33.62 -8.89 31.37
N TYR A 25 33.34 -7.66 31.78
CA TYR A 25 32.31 -7.34 32.76
C TYR A 25 30.89 -7.37 32.18
N GLN A 26 30.76 -7.07 30.89
CA GLN A 26 29.48 -7.16 30.20
C GLN A 26 29.07 -8.59 29.87
N SER A 27 30.03 -9.49 29.60
CA SER A 27 29.75 -10.89 29.20
C SER A 27 29.03 -11.70 30.29
N THR A 28 29.18 -11.36 31.57
CA THR A 28 28.49 -12.02 32.68
C THR A 28 27.22 -11.32 33.13
N ARG A 29 27.08 -10.02 32.82
CA ARG A 29 25.92 -9.22 33.23
C ARG A 29 24.69 -9.52 32.39
N TYR A 30 24.81 -9.61 31.07
CA TYR A 30 23.66 -9.83 30.18
C TYR A 30 22.91 -11.13 30.53
N PRO A 31 23.55 -12.32 30.60
CA PRO A 31 22.84 -13.56 30.94
C PRO A 31 22.15 -13.50 32.29
N ARG A 32 22.77 -12.88 33.27
CA ARG A 32 22.21 -12.74 34.63
C ARG A 32 20.98 -11.84 34.61
N THR A 33 21.06 -10.68 33.94
CA THR A 33 19.92 -9.75 33.82
C THR A 33 18.75 -10.38 33.09
N ILE A 34 19.00 -11.14 32.01
CA ILE A 34 17.96 -11.90 31.28
C ILE A 34 17.33 -12.96 32.20
N GLN A 35 18.13 -13.69 33.00
CA GLN A 35 17.62 -14.67 33.94
C GLN A 35 16.71 -14.03 35.01
N GLU A 36 17.11 -12.89 35.56
CA GLU A 36 16.35 -12.11 36.55
C GLU A 36 15.01 -11.62 35.88
N ALA A 37 15.07 -11.12 34.64
CA ALA A 37 13.87 -10.69 33.88
C ALA A 37 12.91 -11.86 33.65
N ASN A 38 13.40 -13.01 33.20
CA ASN A 38 12.59 -14.21 33.00
C ASN A 38 11.91 -14.69 34.27
N GLN A 39 12.62 -14.61 35.42
CA GLN A 39 12.06 -14.95 36.74
C GLN A 39 10.95 -13.97 37.14
N ALA A 40 11.11 -12.66 36.88
CA ALA A 40 10.11 -11.65 37.13
C ALA A 40 8.82 -11.90 36.28
N VAL A 41 8.99 -12.30 35.00
CA VAL A 41 7.85 -12.72 34.16
C VAL A 41 7.11 -13.91 34.78
N GLN A 42 7.84 -14.95 35.22
CA GLN A 42 7.26 -16.14 35.84
C GLN A 42 6.54 -15.83 37.17
N ALA A 43 7.04 -14.83 37.90
CA ALA A 43 6.42 -14.34 39.15
C ALA A 43 5.24 -13.38 38.91
N GLY A 44 4.90 -13.04 37.65
CA GLY A 44 3.85 -12.08 37.32
C GLY A 44 4.24 -10.62 37.58
N GLN A 45 5.51 -10.35 37.84
CA GLN A 45 6.08 -9.01 38.11
C GLN A 45 6.47 -8.31 36.80
N GLU A 46 5.49 -8.05 35.92
CA GLU A 46 5.73 -7.59 34.54
C GLU A 46 6.44 -6.24 34.48
N ALA A 47 6.13 -5.30 35.37
CA ALA A 47 6.81 -3.99 35.39
C ALA A 47 8.32 -4.14 35.74
N GLU A 48 8.67 -5.06 36.63
CA GLU A 48 10.05 -5.39 36.96
C GLU A 48 10.73 -6.09 35.77
N ALA A 49 10.04 -7.02 35.13
CA ALA A 49 10.55 -7.72 33.94
C ALA A 49 10.88 -6.72 32.82
N VAL A 50 10.00 -5.75 32.52
CA VAL A 50 10.26 -4.71 31.52
C VAL A 50 11.52 -3.92 31.87
N ALA A 51 11.66 -3.44 33.10
CA ALA A 51 12.83 -2.68 33.55
C ALA A 51 14.15 -3.52 33.43
N LEU A 52 14.09 -4.82 33.71
CA LEU A 52 15.21 -5.71 33.56
C LEU A 52 15.57 -6.00 32.10
N TYR A 53 14.59 -6.20 31.22
CA TYR A 53 14.85 -6.36 29.78
C TYR A 53 15.40 -5.06 29.16
N GLU A 54 14.89 -3.88 29.52
CA GLU A 54 15.46 -2.59 29.10
C GLU A 54 16.93 -2.45 29.55
N LYS A 55 17.22 -2.86 30.77
CA LYS A 55 18.61 -2.91 31.26
C LYS A 55 19.46 -3.89 30.47
N ALA A 56 18.94 -5.07 30.11
CA ALA A 56 19.63 -6.04 29.26
C ALA A 56 19.92 -5.49 27.86
N VAL A 57 18.97 -4.77 27.23
CA VAL A 57 19.16 -4.05 25.96
C VAL A 57 20.33 -3.07 26.07
N ASN A 58 20.41 -2.27 27.16
CA ASN A 58 21.48 -1.32 27.37
C ASN A 58 22.83 -1.99 27.57
N VAL A 59 22.88 -3.18 28.24
CA VAL A 59 24.09 -3.96 28.45
C VAL A 59 24.60 -4.59 27.14
N SER A 60 23.70 -5.12 26.32
CA SER A 60 24.07 -5.83 25.09
C SER A 60 23.05 -5.52 23.94
N PRO A 61 23.15 -4.34 23.32
CA PRO A 61 22.16 -3.89 22.32
C PRO A 61 22.12 -4.72 21.02
N LYS A 62 23.10 -5.61 20.82
CA LYS A 62 23.17 -6.50 19.65
C LYS A 62 22.57 -7.89 19.89
N LYS A 63 21.86 -8.09 21.01
CA LYS A 63 21.15 -9.32 21.33
C LYS A 63 19.65 -9.18 21.15
N ALA A 64 19.04 -10.05 20.36
CA ALA A 64 17.62 -9.97 20.02
C ALA A 64 16.70 -10.34 21.19
N GLU A 65 17.12 -11.22 22.08
CA GLU A 65 16.29 -11.85 23.12
C GLU A 65 15.52 -10.84 23.98
N ALA A 66 16.19 -9.80 24.49
CA ALA A 66 15.55 -8.79 25.35
C ALA A 66 14.52 -7.94 24.59
N TYR A 67 14.80 -7.60 23.33
CA TYR A 67 13.84 -6.85 22.48
C TYR A 67 12.61 -7.67 22.15
N LEU A 68 12.79 -8.96 21.83
CA LEU A 68 11.69 -9.87 21.54
C LEU A 68 10.79 -10.04 22.77
N ALA A 69 11.39 -10.24 23.96
CA ALA A 69 10.65 -10.35 25.20
C ALA A 69 9.86 -9.07 25.54
N LEU A 70 10.44 -7.89 25.30
CA LEU A 70 9.74 -6.60 25.45
C LEU A 70 8.56 -6.50 24.50
N ALA A 71 8.75 -6.86 23.23
CA ALA A 71 7.70 -6.84 22.24
C ALA A 71 6.53 -7.75 22.63
N ASP A 72 6.83 -8.98 23.10
CA ASP A 72 5.81 -9.93 23.55
C ASP A 72 5.04 -9.43 24.78
N ILE A 73 5.71 -8.74 25.73
CA ILE A 73 5.03 -8.12 26.88
C ILE A 73 4.11 -6.99 26.40
N TYR A 74 4.58 -6.12 25.51
CA TYR A 74 3.75 -5.03 24.96
C TYR A 74 2.53 -5.56 24.21
N GLU A 75 2.69 -6.58 23.36
CA GLU A 75 1.57 -7.22 22.66
C GLU A 75 0.54 -7.82 23.64
N LYS A 76 0.99 -8.48 24.69
CA LYS A 76 0.12 -9.02 25.75
C LYS A 76 -0.76 -7.95 26.40
N HIS A 77 -0.28 -6.72 26.46
CA HIS A 77 -1.02 -5.56 26.98
C HIS A 77 -1.74 -4.72 25.95
N ALA A 78 -1.83 -5.19 24.70
CA ALA A 78 -2.40 -4.45 23.57
C ALA A 78 -1.70 -3.10 23.32
N GLN A 79 -0.39 -3.05 23.57
CA GLN A 79 0.48 -1.90 23.32
C GLN A 79 1.27 -2.14 22.00
N HIS A 80 0.53 -2.38 20.91
CA HIS A 80 1.10 -2.76 19.62
C HIS A 80 2.15 -1.76 19.12
N ALA A 81 1.87 -0.45 19.22
CA ALA A 81 2.81 0.59 18.79
C ALA A 81 4.16 0.53 19.53
N ASP A 82 4.14 0.20 20.84
CA ASP A 82 5.35 0.06 21.66
C ASP A 82 6.11 -1.21 21.25
N ALA A 83 5.43 -2.32 20.98
CA ALA A 83 6.02 -3.55 20.47
C ALA A 83 6.74 -3.33 19.14
N VAL A 84 6.09 -2.68 18.19
CA VAL A 84 6.70 -2.32 16.88
C VAL A 84 7.88 -1.37 17.08
N SER A 85 7.73 -0.35 17.93
CA SER A 85 8.81 0.61 18.22
C SER A 85 10.06 -0.04 18.76
N VAL A 86 9.93 -0.95 19.72
CA VAL A 86 11.10 -1.66 20.30
C VAL A 86 11.77 -2.56 19.28
N LEU A 87 11.02 -3.22 18.39
CA LEU A 87 11.59 -4.05 17.33
C LEU A 87 12.27 -3.22 16.23
N LYS A 88 11.75 -2.03 15.88
CA LYS A 88 12.43 -1.09 14.97
C LYS A 88 13.78 -0.64 15.55
N LYS A 89 13.83 -0.28 16.83
CA LYS A 89 15.10 0.00 17.51
C LYS A 89 16.08 -1.17 17.50
N ALA A 90 15.56 -2.40 17.68
CA ALA A 90 16.35 -3.61 17.58
C ALA A 90 16.92 -3.80 16.17
N ALA A 91 16.13 -3.56 15.12
CA ALA A 91 16.57 -3.68 13.72
C ALA A 91 17.71 -2.69 13.39
N GLU A 92 17.66 -1.48 13.94
CA GLU A 92 18.74 -0.49 13.83
C GLU A 92 20.00 -0.91 14.59
N ALA A 93 19.84 -1.44 15.81
CA ALA A 93 20.97 -1.85 16.67
C ALA A 93 21.65 -3.14 16.18
N ILE A 94 20.92 -4.02 15.48
CA ILE A 94 21.36 -5.33 15.00
C ILE A 94 21.24 -5.40 13.46
N PRO A 95 22.01 -4.60 12.72
CA PRO A 95 21.95 -4.60 11.27
C PRO A 95 22.57 -5.87 10.66
N GLY A 96 22.29 -6.07 9.38
CA GLY A 96 22.90 -7.14 8.59
C GLY A 96 22.09 -8.43 8.55
N LYS A 97 22.79 -9.58 8.35
CA LYS A 97 22.16 -10.89 8.10
C LYS A 97 22.47 -11.93 9.18
N SER A 98 22.78 -11.49 10.42
CA SER A 98 23.02 -12.41 11.54
C SER A 98 21.74 -13.13 11.96
N GLY A 99 21.88 -14.26 12.69
CA GLY A 99 20.72 -14.95 13.27
C GLY A 99 19.92 -14.08 14.23
N GLU A 100 20.57 -13.17 14.95
CA GLU A 100 19.90 -12.20 15.83
C GLU A 100 19.04 -11.21 15.02
N SER A 101 19.62 -10.66 13.94
CA SER A 101 18.88 -9.72 13.08
C SER A 101 17.75 -10.41 12.29
N ALA A 102 17.89 -11.71 11.99
CA ALA A 102 16.83 -12.48 11.34
C ALA A 102 15.59 -12.62 12.24
N LYS A 103 15.79 -12.97 13.52
CA LYS A 103 14.70 -13.06 14.52
C LYS A 103 13.94 -11.75 14.68
N ILE A 104 14.67 -10.63 14.75
CA ILE A 104 14.04 -9.29 14.85
C ILE A 104 13.23 -8.97 13.61
N ARG A 105 13.79 -9.20 12.41
CA ARG A 105 13.06 -8.93 11.16
C ARG A 105 11.81 -9.80 11.01
N GLU A 106 11.90 -11.06 11.40
CA GLU A 106 10.75 -11.98 11.36
C GLU A 106 9.63 -11.50 12.28
N LYS A 107 9.96 -11.17 13.53
CA LYS A 107 8.97 -10.67 14.48
C LYS A 107 8.42 -9.28 14.08
N LEU A 108 9.27 -8.41 13.56
CA LEU A 108 8.85 -7.10 13.08
C LEU A 108 7.92 -7.24 11.87
N GLU A 109 8.23 -8.11 10.91
CA GLU A 109 7.37 -8.37 9.76
C GLU A 109 6.03 -9.02 10.15
N GLU A 110 6.02 -9.85 11.20
CA GLU A 110 4.79 -10.41 11.78
C GLU A 110 3.87 -9.32 12.34
N LEU A 111 4.42 -8.40 13.15
CA LEU A 111 3.65 -7.37 13.83
C LEU A 111 3.37 -6.16 12.95
N ASN A 112 4.29 -5.78 12.10
CA ASN A 112 4.27 -4.59 11.24
C ASN A 112 4.53 -4.99 9.77
N PRO A 113 3.61 -5.74 9.15
CA PRO A 113 3.80 -6.24 7.80
C PRO A 113 3.92 -5.11 6.79
N THR A 114 4.84 -5.28 5.84
CA THR A 114 5.12 -4.31 4.80
C THR A 114 4.39 -4.63 3.50
N VAL A 115 4.10 -3.59 2.69
CA VAL A 115 3.59 -3.73 1.34
C VAL A 115 4.70 -3.46 0.34
N THR A 116 4.85 -4.36 -0.63
CA THR A 116 5.69 -4.17 -1.81
C THR A 116 4.80 -3.91 -3.02
N ALA A 117 5.26 -3.04 -3.91
CA ALA A 117 4.55 -2.64 -5.12
C ALA A 117 5.31 -3.10 -6.36
N SER A 118 4.59 -3.51 -7.41
CA SER A 118 5.20 -3.92 -8.70
C SER A 118 5.76 -2.75 -9.49
N GLN A 119 5.40 -1.51 -9.14
CA GLN A 119 5.83 -0.28 -9.79
C GLN A 119 6.31 0.73 -8.75
N GLU A 120 7.33 1.49 -9.10
CA GLU A 120 7.84 2.59 -8.28
C GLU A 120 7.06 3.89 -8.56
N SER A 121 7.12 4.85 -7.65
CA SER A 121 6.60 6.20 -7.89
C SER A 121 7.31 6.85 -9.08
N GLY A 122 6.56 7.50 -9.97
CA GLY A 122 7.14 8.11 -11.16
C GLY A 122 6.13 8.61 -12.18
N THR A 123 6.65 9.07 -13.33
CA THR A 123 5.85 9.48 -14.49
C THR A 123 5.89 8.40 -15.55
N TYR A 124 4.73 8.02 -16.06
CA TYR A 124 4.53 6.95 -17.03
C TYR A 124 3.79 7.47 -18.25
N GLN A 125 4.23 7.05 -19.44
CA GLN A 125 3.59 7.37 -20.73
C GLN A 125 2.62 6.29 -21.21
N ASP A 126 2.54 5.21 -20.45
CA ASP A 126 1.63 4.08 -20.66
C ASP A 126 0.74 3.89 -19.43
N PRO A 127 -0.42 3.23 -19.58
CA PRO A 127 -1.23 2.81 -18.45
C PRO A 127 -0.44 1.95 -17.47
N VAL A 128 -0.65 2.17 -16.18
CA VAL A 128 0.04 1.42 -15.12
C VAL A 128 -0.90 0.41 -14.50
N GLU A 129 -0.48 -0.85 -14.48
CA GLU A 129 -1.03 -1.91 -13.65
C GLU A 129 -0.20 -2.03 -12.38
N LEU A 130 -0.79 -1.68 -11.23
CA LEU A 130 -0.13 -1.75 -9.94
C LEU A 130 -0.56 -3.00 -9.18
N LYS A 131 0.39 -3.89 -8.92
CA LYS A 131 0.21 -5.04 -8.03
C LYS A 131 0.83 -4.75 -6.68
N LEU A 132 0.10 -5.08 -5.63
CA LEU A 132 0.53 -4.93 -4.24
C LEU A 132 0.66 -6.32 -3.63
N GLU A 133 1.75 -6.55 -2.92
CA GLU A 133 2.02 -7.82 -2.25
C GLU A 133 2.48 -7.56 -0.82
N SER A 134 2.16 -8.47 0.10
CA SER A 134 2.71 -8.51 1.45
C SER A 134 3.10 -9.93 1.81
N LYS A 135 4.28 -10.10 2.40
CA LYS A 135 4.81 -11.42 2.74
C LYS A 135 4.07 -12.06 3.92
N SER A 136 3.67 -11.27 4.89
CA SER A 136 3.12 -11.72 6.18
C SER A 136 1.76 -11.12 6.50
N GLY A 137 1.34 -10.10 5.75
CA GLY A 137 0.04 -9.46 5.92
C GLY A 137 -1.12 -10.39 5.58
N LYS A 138 -2.17 -10.34 6.38
CA LYS A 138 -3.42 -11.08 6.18
C LYS A 138 -4.28 -10.45 5.08
N GLU A 139 -4.25 -9.14 4.99
CA GLU A 139 -5.03 -8.31 4.07
C GLU A 139 -4.21 -7.08 3.71
N ILE A 140 -4.29 -6.62 2.47
CA ILE A 140 -3.76 -5.32 2.07
C ILE A 140 -4.94 -4.36 1.90
N ARG A 141 -4.80 -3.14 2.42
CA ARG A 141 -5.73 -2.03 2.21
C ARG A 141 -5.04 -0.87 1.53
N TYR A 142 -5.81 -0.07 0.80
CA TYR A 142 -5.32 1.12 0.13
C TYR A 142 -6.34 2.25 0.18
N GLU A 143 -5.84 3.48 0.06
CA GLU A 143 -6.58 4.73 -0.05
C GLU A 143 -6.06 5.50 -1.27
N LEU A 144 -6.96 6.12 -2.02
CA LEU A 144 -6.62 7.03 -3.12
C LEU A 144 -6.87 8.46 -2.65
N SER A 145 -5.83 9.17 -2.26
CA SER A 145 -5.93 10.57 -1.80
C SER A 145 -5.95 11.56 -2.94
N GLU A 146 -5.50 11.17 -4.14
CA GLU A 146 -5.57 11.95 -5.37
C GLU A 146 -5.77 11.00 -6.56
N ALA A 147 -6.74 11.29 -7.42
CA ALA A 147 -6.98 10.60 -8.69
C ALA A 147 -7.79 11.50 -9.65
N PRO A 148 -7.60 11.37 -10.98
CA PRO A 148 -8.32 12.18 -11.98
C PRO A 148 -9.85 12.05 -11.94
N ASP A 149 -10.35 10.89 -11.52
CA ASP A 149 -11.79 10.59 -11.43
C ASP A 149 -12.41 10.95 -10.08
N GLY A 150 -11.66 11.61 -9.23
CA GLY A 150 -12.05 11.96 -7.87
C GLY A 150 -11.32 11.12 -6.82
N THR A 151 -11.27 11.67 -5.62
CA THR A 151 -10.64 11.01 -4.48
C THR A 151 -11.61 10.07 -3.79
N ASP A 152 -11.14 8.90 -3.40
CA ASP A 152 -11.81 8.04 -2.44
C ASP A 152 -10.81 7.72 -1.33
N SER A 153 -10.87 8.52 -0.29
CA SER A 153 -9.97 8.40 0.87
C SER A 153 -10.41 7.33 1.88
N ALA A 154 -11.55 6.66 1.65
CA ALA A 154 -11.94 5.54 2.49
C ALA A 154 -11.06 4.32 2.20
N PRO A 155 -10.52 3.65 3.25
CA PRO A 155 -9.72 2.44 3.05
C PRO A 155 -10.50 1.33 2.34
N LYS A 156 -9.93 0.79 1.26
CA LYS A 156 -10.48 -0.35 0.50
C LYS A 156 -9.60 -1.56 0.64
N SER A 157 -10.21 -2.75 0.65
CA SER A 157 -9.46 -4.00 0.54
C SER A 157 -8.90 -4.16 -0.87
N TYR A 158 -7.62 -4.49 -0.96
CA TYR A 158 -6.96 -4.82 -2.23
C TYR A 158 -7.26 -6.28 -2.59
N THR A 159 -8.00 -6.49 -3.67
CA THR A 159 -8.42 -7.82 -4.15
C THR A 159 -7.93 -8.13 -5.55
N GLU A 160 -7.59 -7.09 -6.32
CA GLU A 160 -7.14 -7.21 -7.71
C GLU A 160 -6.18 -6.05 -8.07
N PRO A 161 -5.37 -6.18 -9.13
CA PRO A 161 -4.47 -5.11 -9.56
C PRO A 161 -5.19 -3.80 -9.85
N LEU A 162 -4.62 -2.69 -9.40
CA LEU A 162 -5.15 -1.36 -9.66
C LEU A 162 -4.68 -0.87 -11.03
N MET A 163 -5.62 -0.39 -11.86
CA MET A 163 -5.35 0.09 -13.20
C MET A 163 -5.47 1.61 -13.29
N PHE A 164 -4.38 2.28 -13.67
CA PHE A 164 -4.32 3.73 -13.89
C PHE A 164 -4.17 4.00 -15.38
N ARG A 165 -5.26 4.44 -16.01
CA ARG A 165 -5.36 4.60 -17.48
C ARG A 165 -5.58 6.03 -17.94
N ARG A 166 -5.93 6.96 -17.04
CA ARG A 166 -6.20 8.35 -17.37
C ARG A 166 -5.03 9.24 -17.03
N ASN A 167 -4.85 10.29 -17.83
CA ASN A 167 -3.88 11.34 -17.54
C ASN A 167 -4.20 11.99 -16.20
N GLY A 168 -3.17 12.21 -15.40
CA GLY A 168 -3.27 12.88 -14.10
C GLY A 168 -2.38 12.25 -13.06
N THR A 169 -2.48 12.76 -11.84
CA THR A 169 -1.73 12.29 -10.69
C THR A 169 -2.59 11.38 -9.83
N TYR A 170 -1.97 10.28 -9.38
CA TYR A 170 -2.55 9.33 -8.44
C TYR A 170 -1.66 9.25 -7.21
N ARG A 171 -2.23 9.47 -6.04
CA ARG A 171 -1.55 9.27 -4.76
C ARG A 171 -2.22 8.15 -3.99
N ILE A 172 -1.44 7.13 -3.72
CA ILE A 172 -1.90 5.90 -3.10
C ILE A 172 -1.15 5.71 -1.80
N LYS A 173 -1.90 5.49 -0.74
CA LYS A 173 -1.39 5.01 0.54
C LYS A 173 -1.87 3.60 0.75
N CYS A 174 -0.97 2.64 0.88
CA CYS A 174 -1.32 1.24 1.12
C CYS A 174 -0.60 0.68 2.34
N TYR A 175 -1.24 -0.27 3.01
CA TYR A 175 -0.72 -0.91 4.21
C TYR A 175 -1.26 -2.34 4.32
N ALA A 176 -0.47 -3.20 4.94
CA ALA A 176 -0.89 -4.56 5.21
C ALA A 176 -1.40 -4.68 6.66
N MET A 177 -2.42 -5.52 6.85
CA MET A 177 -2.95 -5.83 8.17
C MET A 177 -2.25 -7.08 8.71
N ASN A 178 -1.80 -7.06 9.96
CA ASN A 178 -1.26 -8.24 10.60
C ASN A 178 -2.37 -9.25 11.00
N GLN A 179 -2.00 -10.38 11.57
CA GLN A 179 -2.94 -11.43 11.95
C GLN A 179 -3.93 -10.99 13.05
N SER A 180 -3.55 -10.00 13.87
CA SER A 180 -4.40 -9.41 14.92
C SER A 180 -5.32 -8.30 14.41
N GLY A 181 -5.17 -7.89 13.13
CA GLY A 181 -5.96 -6.82 12.52
C GLY A 181 -5.40 -5.42 12.77
N GLU A 182 -4.14 -5.31 13.21
CA GLU A 182 -3.45 -4.02 13.33
C GLU A 182 -2.77 -3.68 11.98
N ALA A 183 -2.76 -2.41 11.62
CA ALA A 183 -2.15 -1.96 10.38
C ALA A 183 -0.63 -1.82 10.53
N GLY A 184 0.11 -2.35 9.56
CA GLY A 184 1.52 -2.06 9.40
C GLY A 184 1.79 -0.64 8.91
N ASP A 185 3.07 -0.27 8.83
CA ASP A 185 3.46 1.03 8.31
C ASP A 185 2.98 1.22 6.86
N PRO A 186 2.45 2.40 6.53
CA PRO A 186 1.99 2.65 5.17
C PRO A 186 3.14 2.81 4.19
N THR A 187 2.92 2.31 2.98
CA THR A 187 3.71 2.63 1.79
C THR A 187 2.95 3.69 0.99
N GLU A 188 3.61 4.79 0.64
CA GLU A 188 3.03 5.85 -0.18
C GLU A 188 3.62 5.80 -1.58
N LEU A 189 2.75 5.82 -2.61
CA LEU A 189 3.10 5.76 -4.01
C LEU A 189 2.46 6.93 -4.75
N ASN A 190 3.23 7.55 -5.63
CA ASN A 190 2.80 8.68 -6.44
C ASN A 190 3.06 8.37 -7.92
N PHE A 191 2.00 8.29 -8.71
CA PHE A 191 2.08 8.07 -10.15
C PHE A 191 1.56 9.30 -10.89
N THR A 192 2.29 9.73 -11.90
CA THR A 192 1.80 10.71 -12.89
C THR A 192 1.67 9.99 -14.22
N ILE A 193 0.45 9.86 -14.72
CA ILE A 193 0.19 9.27 -16.03
C ILE A 193 0.10 10.40 -17.06
N GLN A 194 0.91 10.31 -18.10
CA GLN A 194 0.99 11.24 -19.23
C GLN A 194 0.99 10.42 -20.53
N LEU A 195 -0.17 9.87 -20.89
CA LEU A 195 -0.31 9.01 -22.07
C LEU A 195 0.08 9.78 -23.33
N ASP A 196 0.76 9.11 -24.25
CA ASP A 196 1.07 9.62 -25.57
C ASP A 196 -0.24 9.77 -26.40
N PRO A 197 -0.66 11.01 -26.75
CA PRO A 197 -1.92 11.22 -27.46
C PRO A 197 -1.96 10.56 -28.83
N GLU A 198 -0.83 10.47 -29.53
CA GLU A 198 -0.76 9.84 -30.85
C GLU A 198 -0.90 8.31 -30.74
N LYS A 199 -0.19 7.71 -29.77
CA LYS A 199 -0.26 6.26 -29.51
C LYS A 199 -1.66 5.80 -29.09
N TYR A 200 -2.32 6.58 -28.23
CA TYR A 200 -3.62 6.21 -27.64
C TYR A 200 -4.82 6.87 -28.30
N HIS A 201 -4.62 7.68 -29.37
CA HIS A 201 -5.69 8.40 -30.06
C HIS A 201 -6.66 9.11 -29.10
N MET A 202 -6.12 9.80 -28.09
CA MET A 202 -6.92 10.38 -27.00
C MET A 202 -7.83 11.50 -27.54
N ASN A 203 -9.10 11.47 -27.13
CA ASN A 203 -10.13 12.45 -27.57
C ASN A 203 -10.14 12.67 -29.08
N SER A 204 -9.91 11.61 -29.86
CA SER A 204 -9.76 11.70 -31.30
C SER A 204 -10.40 10.55 -32.05
N TRP A 205 -10.74 10.84 -33.32
CA TRP A 205 -11.17 9.85 -34.28
C TRP A 205 -9.99 9.09 -34.86
N TYR A 206 -10.17 7.79 -35.08
CA TYR A 206 -9.21 7.00 -35.85
C TYR A 206 -9.92 5.92 -36.66
N GLN A 207 -9.25 5.46 -37.72
CA GLN A 207 -9.74 4.36 -38.53
C GLN A 207 -9.03 3.06 -38.09
N GLY A 208 -9.81 2.08 -37.71
CA GLY A 208 -9.30 0.75 -37.36
C GLY A 208 -8.77 -0.02 -38.58
N LYS A 209 -8.03 -1.10 -38.33
CA LYS A 209 -7.52 -1.99 -39.38
C LYS A 209 -8.61 -2.67 -40.20
N ASP A 210 -9.82 -2.75 -39.66
CA ASP A 210 -11.04 -3.26 -40.29
C ASP A 210 -11.74 -2.21 -41.18
N GLY A 211 -11.16 -1.01 -41.29
CA GLY A 211 -11.72 0.13 -42.02
C GLY A 211 -12.86 0.85 -41.29
N GLY A 212 -13.24 0.40 -40.11
CA GLY A 212 -14.26 1.07 -39.26
C GLY A 212 -13.72 2.34 -38.62
N TRP A 213 -14.64 3.28 -38.36
CA TRP A 213 -14.34 4.48 -37.59
C TRP A 213 -14.62 4.27 -36.10
N TYR A 214 -13.73 4.78 -35.27
CA TYR A 214 -13.73 4.71 -33.81
C TYR A 214 -13.45 6.10 -33.24
N TYR A 215 -13.87 6.31 -32.01
CA TYR A 215 -13.51 7.48 -31.23
C TYR A 215 -13.05 7.06 -29.84
N ASN A 216 -11.89 7.49 -29.41
CA ASN A 216 -11.41 7.23 -28.07
C ASN A 216 -11.72 8.39 -27.12
N ASN A 217 -11.98 8.06 -25.85
CA ASN A 217 -12.14 9.02 -24.77
C ASN A 217 -10.77 9.61 -24.33
N ASP A 218 -10.79 10.38 -23.25
CA ASP A 218 -9.60 10.97 -22.62
C ASP A 218 -8.63 9.95 -21.96
N ALA A 219 -9.05 8.70 -21.84
CA ALA A 219 -8.22 7.58 -21.40
C ALA A 219 -7.65 6.76 -22.58
N GLY A 220 -7.92 7.14 -23.83
CA GLY A 220 -7.53 6.36 -25.01
C GLY A 220 -8.34 5.08 -25.19
N GLU A 221 -9.54 4.98 -24.58
CA GLU A 221 -10.42 3.83 -24.69
C GLU A 221 -11.53 4.09 -25.71
N PRO A 222 -11.88 3.09 -26.57
CA PRO A 222 -13.00 3.22 -27.48
C PRO A 222 -14.30 3.54 -26.74
N VAL A 223 -15.03 4.55 -27.21
CA VAL A 223 -16.37 4.83 -26.68
C VAL A 223 -17.38 3.85 -27.26
N ILE A 224 -18.42 3.52 -26.49
CA ILE A 224 -19.55 2.70 -26.90
C ILE A 224 -20.87 3.44 -26.63
N GLY A 225 -21.92 3.05 -27.33
CA GLY A 225 -23.25 3.69 -27.19
C GLY A 225 -23.32 5.10 -27.77
N TRP A 226 -24.28 5.89 -27.29
CA TRP A 226 -24.45 7.26 -27.72
C TRP A 226 -23.39 8.20 -27.21
N ARG A 227 -22.78 9.00 -28.09
CA ARG A 227 -21.77 9.99 -27.72
C ARG A 227 -21.97 11.31 -28.47
N LEU A 228 -21.97 12.41 -27.72
CA LEU A 228 -21.89 13.75 -28.26
C LEU A 228 -20.43 14.12 -28.49
N ILE A 229 -20.05 14.36 -29.76
CA ILE A 229 -18.68 14.75 -30.13
C ILE A 229 -18.83 16.06 -30.96
N GLY A 230 -18.25 17.14 -30.43
CA GLY A 230 -18.58 18.48 -30.91
C GLY A 230 -20.06 18.75 -30.68
N ASN A 231 -20.77 19.09 -31.77
CA ASN A 231 -22.24 19.37 -31.73
C ASN A 231 -23.09 18.24 -32.31
N ASN A 232 -22.49 17.07 -32.58
CA ASN A 232 -23.13 15.96 -33.26
C ASN A 232 -23.22 14.73 -32.37
N TRP A 233 -24.39 14.02 -32.43
CA TRP A 233 -24.55 12.75 -31.79
C TRP A 233 -24.17 11.61 -32.73
N TYR A 234 -23.38 10.67 -32.20
CA TYR A 234 -22.92 9.45 -32.85
C TYR A 234 -23.32 8.24 -31.99
N TYR A 235 -23.42 7.08 -32.63
CA TYR A 235 -23.62 5.83 -31.92
C TYR A 235 -22.47 4.86 -32.26
N PHE A 236 -21.89 4.26 -31.22
CA PHE A 236 -20.82 3.26 -31.33
C PHE A 236 -21.37 1.93 -30.83
N ALA A 237 -21.14 0.86 -31.60
CA ALA A 237 -21.51 -0.49 -31.22
C ALA A 237 -20.68 -1.00 -30.04
N ASP A 238 -21.01 -2.18 -29.51
CA ASP A 238 -20.32 -2.77 -28.35
C ASP A 238 -18.83 -3.09 -28.64
N ASP A 239 -18.46 -3.23 -29.91
CA ASP A 239 -17.08 -3.35 -30.37
C ASP A 239 -16.36 -1.99 -30.56
N GLY A 240 -17.02 -0.88 -30.23
CA GLY A 240 -16.51 0.48 -30.37
C GLY A 240 -16.62 1.06 -31.78
N ARG A 241 -17.15 0.33 -32.78
CA ARG A 241 -17.26 0.79 -34.15
C ARG A 241 -18.43 1.78 -34.34
N MET A 242 -18.17 2.91 -34.97
CA MET A 242 -19.18 3.88 -35.31
C MET A 242 -20.24 3.25 -36.26
N LYS A 243 -21.50 3.48 -35.96
CA LYS A 243 -22.65 3.06 -36.81
C LYS A 243 -23.01 4.14 -37.83
N THR A 244 -23.47 3.66 -38.98
CA THR A 244 -24.06 4.47 -40.04
C THR A 244 -25.33 3.76 -40.55
N GLY A 245 -26.22 4.49 -41.21
CA GLY A 245 -27.49 3.96 -41.71
C GLY A 245 -28.53 3.74 -40.63
N TRP A 246 -29.49 2.86 -40.93
CA TRP A 246 -30.59 2.54 -40.02
C TRP A 246 -30.14 1.63 -38.89
N MET A 247 -30.59 1.94 -37.68
CA MET A 247 -30.43 1.07 -36.52
C MET A 247 -31.69 1.07 -35.65
N GLN A 248 -31.94 -0.03 -34.96
CA GLN A 248 -33.00 -0.13 -33.95
C GLN A 248 -32.35 -0.28 -32.56
N LEU A 249 -32.80 0.54 -31.63
CA LEU A 249 -32.40 0.50 -30.26
C LEU A 249 -33.59 0.75 -29.33
N ASP A 250 -33.85 -0.10 -28.38
CA ASP A 250 -34.98 -0.01 -27.42
C ASP A 250 -36.32 0.20 -28.09
N GLY A 251 -36.56 -0.51 -29.22
CA GLY A 251 -37.79 -0.44 -29.99
C GLY A 251 -37.98 0.83 -30.85
N LYS A 252 -37.01 1.73 -30.85
CA LYS A 252 -36.99 2.96 -31.66
C LYS A 252 -36.04 2.83 -32.84
N TYR A 253 -36.37 3.47 -33.94
CA TYR A 253 -35.52 3.53 -35.11
C TYR A 253 -34.77 4.85 -35.16
N TYR A 254 -33.51 4.77 -35.50
CA TYR A 254 -32.59 5.89 -35.67
C TYR A 254 -31.92 5.77 -37.03
N TYR A 255 -31.64 6.89 -37.64
CA TYR A 255 -30.83 6.95 -38.86
C TYR A 255 -29.59 7.81 -38.63
N LEU A 256 -28.46 7.25 -38.93
CA LEU A 256 -27.15 7.89 -38.87
C LEU A 256 -26.66 8.06 -40.31
N ASP A 257 -26.25 9.27 -40.70
CA ASP A 257 -25.77 9.52 -42.05
C ASP A 257 -24.41 8.80 -42.32
N ASP A 258 -23.87 8.97 -43.52
CA ASP A 258 -22.63 8.33 -43.93
C ASP A 258 -21.42 8.78 -43.07
N ASN A 259 -21.53 9.94 -42.40
CA ASN A 259 -20.55 10.44 -41.45
C ASN A 259 -20.82 9.96 -39.99
N GLY A 260 -21.86 9.15 -39.79
CA GLY A 260 -22.25 8.64 -38.47
C GLY A 260 -23.10 9.63 -37.64
N VAL A 261 -23.44 10.79 -38.16
CA VAL A 261 -24.20 11.80 -37.41
C VAL A 261 -25.71 11.43 -37.43
N ILE A 262 -26.33 11.49 -36.23
CA ILE A 262 -27.78 11.26 -36.14
C ILE A 262 -28.54 12.25 -36.97
N ALA A 263 -29.45 11.77 -37.79
CA ALA A 263 -30.36 12.63 -38.55
C ALA A 263 -31.49 13.13 -37.66
N ASN A 264 -31.64 14.45 -37.57
CA ASN A 264 -32.78 15.09 -36.92
C ASN A 264 -33.88 15.44 -37.95
N GLY A 265 -35.13 15.01 -37.69
CA GLY A 265 -36.30 15.30 -38.51
C GLY A 265 -36.64 14.22 -39.54
N TRP A 266 -37.66 14.49 -40.35
CA TRP A 266 -38.12 13.61 -41.43
C TRP A 266 -37.16 13.65 -42.62
N ARG A 267 -36.74 12.49 -43.09
CA ARG A 267 -36.02 12.34 -44.37
C ARG A 267 -36.90 11.55 -45.35
N GLN A 268 -37.03 12.08 -46.56
CA GLN A 268 -37.62 11.38 -47.68
C GLN A 268 -36.49 10.58 -48.38
N PHE A 269 -36.65 9.28 -48.54
CA PHE A 269 -35.71 8.36 -49.19
C PHE A 269 -36.24 8.01 -50.59
#